data_7c9b4ba18dbf400b2aa1e3258a68e5bc
#
_entry.id   7c9b4ba18dbf400b2aa1e3258a68e5bc
#
_cell.length_a   1.000
_cell.length_b   1.000
_cell.length_c   1.000
_cell.angle_alpha   90.00
_cell.angle_beta   90.00
_cell.angle_gamma   90.00
#
_symmetry.space_group_name_H-M   'P 1'
#
loop_
_entity.id
_entity.type
_entity.pdbx_description
1 polymer ?
#
loop_
_entity_poly.entity_id
_entity_poly.type
_entity_poly.pdbx_seq_one_letter_code
_entity_poly.pdbx_strand_id
1 'polypeptide(L)' 'MLFRSAKPAAPVITPQMKIVLDYLKEYGEMRDEELQELLHIKKTRAYLLTRQMSEEGLIEVVGRGAEKKYRLK' A
#
# COMPACT_ATOMS: atom_id res chain seq x y z
N MET A 1 -26.69 -0.78 19.20
CA MET A 1 -26.31 -0.73 18.67
C MET A 1 -25.57 -0.75 18.09
N LEU A 2 -25.17 -0.80 18.09
CA LEU A 2 -24.54 -0.69 17.50
C LEU A 2 -23.75 -0.69 16.95
N PHE A 3 -23.37 -0.74 16.67
CA PHE A 3 -22.76 -0.61 16.06
C PHE A 3 -21.89 -0.52 15.54
N ARG A 4 -21.62 -0.44 15.28
CA ARG A 4 -20.94 -0.26 14.79
C ARG A 4 -20.12 -0.06 14.22
N SER A 5 -20.48 -0.42 14.24
CA SER A 5 -19.46 -0.46 13.40
C SER A 5 -18.39 0.54 13.42
N ALA A 6 -18.02 0.88 14.36
CA ALA A 6 -16.98 1.85 14.49
C ALA A 6 -15.69 1.31 13.96
N LYS A 7 -15.05 2.06 13.08
CA LYS A 7 -13.76 1.68 12.60
C LYS A 7 -12.74 1.82 13.70
N PRO A 8 -11.71 0.97 13.70
CA PRO A 8 -10.63 1.18 14.66
C PRO A 8 -9.95 2.51 14.40
N ALA A 9 -9.37 3.08 15.43
CA ALA A 9 -8.72 4.36 15.32
C ALA A 9 -7.50 4.30 14.39
N ALA A 10 -6.85 3.16 14.30
CA ALA A 10 -5.70 2.97 13.42
C ALA A 10 -6.04 2.00 12.31
N PRO A 11 -5.47 2.19 11.12
CA PRO A 11 -5.69 1.24 10.04
C PRO A 11 -5.12 -0.12 10.38
N VAL A 12 -5.74 -1.16 9.80
CA VAL A 12 -5.25 -2.51 9.97
C VAL A 12 -4.05 -2.69 9.05
N ILE A 13 -2.91 -3.02 9.63
CA ILE A 13 -1.69 -3.20 8.86
C ILE A 13 -1.33 -4.67 8.83
N THR A 14 -1.40 -5.27 7.64
CA THR A 14 -1.01 -6.66 7.45
C THR A 14 0.51 -6.75 7.34
N PRO A 15 1.07 -7.97 7.48
CA PRO A 15 2.52 -8.12 7.31
C PRO A 15 3.02 -7.62 5.96
N GLN A 16 2.25 -7.83 4.89
CA GLN A 16 2.65 -7.33 3.58
C GLN A 16 2.68 -5.81 3.54
N MET A 17 1.68 -5.17 4.14
CA MET A 17 1.64 -3.72 4.20
C MET A 17 2.84 -3.17 4.96
N LYS A 18 3.22 -3.84 6.04
CA LYS A 18 4.37 -3.41 6.81
C LYS A 18 5.65 -3.47 6.00
N ILE A 19 5.82 -4.53 5.23
CA ILE A 19 6.99 -4.66 4.37
C ILE A 19 7.05 -3.49 3.37
N VAL A 20 5.90 -3.15 2.78
CA VAL A 20 5.84 -2.04 1.84
C VAL A 20 6.18 -0.72 2.53
N LEU A 21 5.61 -0.50 3.71
CA LEU A 21 5.87 0.73 4.45
C LEU A 21 7.34 0.86 4.84
N ASP A 22 7.94 -0.23 5.28
CA ASP A 22 9.36 -0.23 5.64
C ASP A 22 10.22 0.08 4.42
N TYR A 23 9.88 -0.51 3.27
CA TYR A 23 10.60 -0.24 2.04
C TYR A 23 10.50 1.25 1.67
N LEU A 24 9.30 1.81 1.79
CA LEU A 24 9.10 3.21 1.44
C LEU A 24 9.82 4.16 2.40
N LYS A 25 9.93 3.78 3.66
CA LYS A 25 10.70 4.56 4.61
C LYS A 25 12.18 4.57 4.25
N GLU A 26 12.66 3.44 3.75
CA GLU A 26 14.07 3.30 3.42
C GLU A 26 14.42 3.98 2.09
N TYR A 27 13.59 3.79 1.08
CA TYR A 27 13.90 4.24 -0.27
C TYR A 27 13.09 5.42 -0.77
N GLY A 28 12.02 5.77 -0.09
CA GLY A 28 11.21 6.93 -0.43
C GLY A 28 10.10 6.68 -1.42
N GLU A 29 10.30 5.79 -2.36
CA GLU A 29 9.27 5.46 -3.34
C GLU A 29 9.46 4.06 -3.86
N MET A 30 8.42 3.53 -4.49
CA MET A 30 8.43 2.16 -4.99
C MET A 30 7.59 2.10 -6.26
N ARG A 31 8.07 1.38 -7.26
CA ARG A 31 7.32 1.14 -8.47
C ARG A 31 6.48 -0.13 -8.31
N ASP A 32 5.47 -0.24 -9.17
CA ASP A 32 4.61 -1.42 -9.15
C ASP A 32 5.40 -2.71 -9.35
N GLU A 33 6.36 -2.70 -10.27
CA GLU A 33 7.19 -3.88 -10.50
C GLU A 33 8.00 -4.25 -9.28
N GLU A 34 8.54 -3.26 -8.60
CA GLU A 34 9.32 -3.50 -7.40
C GLU A 34 8.46 -4.11 -6.30
N LEU A 35 7.21 -3.64 -6.21
CA LEU A 35 6.27 -4.18 -5.23
C LEU A 35 5.99 -5.65 -5.50
N GLN A 36 5.75 -5.99 -6.77
CA GLN A 36 5.46 -7.37 -7.13
C GLN A 36 6.63 -8.29 -6.77
N GLU A 37 7.84 -7.86 -7.03
CA GLU A 37 9.02 -8.65 -6.71
C GLU A 37 9.27 -8.73 -5.22
N LEU A 38 9.07 -7.62 -4.53
CA LEU A 38 9.31 -7.57 -3.09
C LEU A 38 8.43 -8.54 -2.34
N LEU A 39 7.17 -8.62 -2.73
CA LEU A 39 6.20 -9.45 -2.06
C LEU A 39 5.94 -10.79 -2.75
N HIS A 40 6.57 -11.01 -3.91
CA HIS A 40 6.35 -12.22 -4.70
C HIS A 40 4.88 -12.41 -5.04
N ILE A 41 4.23 -11.33 -5.49
CA ILE A 41 2.83 -11.36 -5.85
C ILE A 41 2.66 -10.88 -7.28
N LYS A 42 1.49 -11.17 -7.84
CA LYS A 42 1.19 -10.77 -9.21
C LYS A 42 0.57 -9.39 -9.26
N LYS A 43 0.46 -8.85 -10.46
CA LYS A 43 -0.01 -7.50 -10.67
C LYS A 43 -1.37 -7.21 -10.02
N THR A 44 -2.31 -8.13 -10.18
CA THR A 44 -3.65 -7.94 -9.63
C THR A 44 -3.61 -7.82 -8.11
N ARG A 45 -2.84 -8.70 -7.48
CA ARG A 45 -2.71 -8.68 -6.03
C ARG A 45 -2.02 -7.39 -5.56
N ALA A 46 -0.99 -6.97 -6.30
CA ALA A 46 -0.29 -5.73 -5.97
C ALA A 46 -1.23 -4.54 -6.07
N TYR A 47 -2.06 -4.52 -7.10
CA TYR A 47 -3.02 -3.45 -7.29
C TYR A 47 -4.01 -3.37 -6.12
N LEU A 48 -4.56 -4.52 -5.73
CA LEU A 48 -5.52 -4.55 -4.63
C LEU A 48 -4.89 -4.10 -3.32
N LEU A 49 -3.66 -4.54 -3.09
CA LEU A 49 -2.94 -4.18 -1.86
C LEU A 49 -2.68 -2.68 -1.79
N THR A 50 -2.14 -2.11 -2.87
CA THR A 50 -1.83 -0.69 -2.88
C THR A 50 -3.08 0.18 -2.85
N ARG A 51 -4.14 -0.29 -3.51
CA ARG A 51 -5.40 0.43 -3.45
C ARG A 51 -5.91 0.51 -2.01
N GLN A 52 -5.86 -0.60 -1.29
CA GLN A 52 -6.29 -0.62 0.09
C GLN A 52 -5.43 0.30 0.95
N MET A 53 -4.12 0.25 0.78
CA MET A 53 -3.22 1.10 1.54
C MET A 53 -3.47 2.58 1.24
N SER A 54 -3.74 2.89 -0.02
CA SER A 54 -4.04 4.27 -0.42
C SER A 54 -5.34 4.75 0.19
N GLU A 55 -6.35 3.89 0.22
CA GLU A 55 -7.64 4.24 0.81
C GLU A 55 -7.55 4.47 2.31
N GLU A 56 -6.62 3.79 2.95
CA GLU A 56 -6.43 3.97 4.39
C GLU A 56 -5.45 5.09 4.71
N GLY A 57 -4.96 5.79 3.71
CA GLY A 57 -4.10 6.93 3.93
C GLY A 57 -2.66 6.58 4.28
N LEU A 58 -2.24 5.37 4.01
CA LEU A 58 -0.88 4.93 4.31
C LEU A 58 0.11 5.34 3.24
N ILE A 59 -0.32 5.32 2.00
CA ILE A 59 0.53 5.67 0.86
C ILE A 59 -0.23 6.54 -0.11
N GLU A 60 0.50 7.15 -1.02
CA GLU A 60 -0.14 7.86 -2.13
C GLU A 60 0.45 7.35 -3.42
N VAL A 61 -0.33 7.44 -4.48
CA VAL A 61 0.08 7.00 -5.81
C VAL A 61 0.38 8.23 -6.64
N VAL A 62 1.58 8.27 -7.23
CA VAL A 62 1.96 9.37 -8.10
C VAL A 62 2.32 8.85 -9.47
N GLY A 63 2.04 9.64 -10.50
CA GLY A 63 2.31 9.24 -11.87
C GLY A 63 1.21 8.36 -12.43
N ARG A 64 1.36 7.98 -13.69
CA ARG A 64 0.39 7.15 -14.40
C ARG A 64 1.10 6.15 -15.28
N GLY A 65 0.41 5.04 -15.56
CA GLY A 65 0.93 4.03 -16.46
C GLY A 65 2.26 3.50 -16.01
N ALA A 66 3.22 3.50 -16.91
CA ALA A 66 4.53 2.94 -16.62
C ALA A 66 5.32 3.75 -15.61
N GLU A 67 4.92 5.00 -15.38
CA GLU A 67 5.63 5.86 -14.43
C GLU A 67 4.97 5.89 -13.07
N LYS A 68 3.96 5.07 -12.85
CA LYS A 68 3.27 5.04 -11.57
C LYS A 68 4.20 4.60 -10.46
N LYS A 69 4.18 5.34 -9.37
CA LYS A 69 5.00 5.03 -8.19
C LYS A 69 4.17 5.17 -6.93
N TYR A 70 4.61 4.51 -5.89
CA TYR A 70 3.98 4.61 -4.58
C TYR A 70 4.95 5.24 -3.62
N ARG A 71 4.43 6.05 -2.70
CA ARG A 71 5.25 6.71 -1.70
C ARG A 71 4.44 6.88 -0.42
N LEU A 72 5.13 7.12 0.67
CA LEU A 72 4.44 7.36 1.94
C LEU A 72 3.69 8.66 1.86
N LYS A 73 2.50 8.64 2.44
CA LYS A 73 1.68 9.82 2.46
C LYS A 73 2.06 10.78 3.59
#